data_e57dae4ad82cc94d3b0c0a2a0d8174d1
#
_entry.id   e57dae4ad82cc94d3b0c0a2a0d8174d1
#
_cell.length_a   1.000
_cell.length_b   1.000
_cell.length_c   1.000
_cell.angle_alpha   90.00
_cell.angle_beta   90.00
_cell.angle_gamma   90.00
#
_symmetry.space_group_name_H-M   'P 1'
#
loop_
_entity.id
_entity.type
_entity.pdbx_description
1 polymer ?
#
loop_
_entity_poly.entity_id
_entity_poly.type
_entity_poly.pdbx_seq_one_letter_code
_entity_poly.pdbx_strand_id
1 'polypeptide(L)'
;NREVTCLVNRRVGREYENSMNIVEKAKKVMIVGGGPAGLQAAETAAMIGHNVTVYEAQEEVGGQFRSAAYPIGKGELTTLISVFKKNLEDLHVKVHLNTLVTKEMIEQENPDAIILATGARPLVPAIKGIDKENVVNAEDVLLGKIATKVEHIVVCGGGEVGCETATFIAQTHRHVTVLEMKPAVLTDMDPINMSCLLPIMNESGVTARANCTVTEILDDGVAFINEQGEKEVISADLVVLAFGYKAYNPLEKIANELCEDVQVV
;
A
#
# COMPACT_ATOMS: atom_id res chain seq x y z
N ASN A 1 21.01 20.04 1.51
CA ASN A 1 19.96 20.25 2.52
C ASN A 1 18.71 19.58 2.00
N ARG A 2 18.31 18.46 2.60
CA ARG A 2 16.97 17.90 2.39
C ARG A 2 16.02 18.57 3.37
N GLU A 3 14.79 18.86 2.94
CA GLU A 3 13.74 19.31 3.84
C GLU A 3 13.50 18.27 4.93
N VAL A 4 13.27 18.72 6.15
CA VAL A 4 12.89 17.84 7.25
C VAL A 4 11.45 17.37 6.99
N THR A 5 11.24 16.06 7.02
CA THR A 5 9.91 15.45 6.92
C THR A 5 9.66 14.56 8.13
N CYS A 6 8.41 14.44 8.53
CA CYS A 6 8.02 13.54 9.62
C CYS A 6 6.72 12.83 9.25
N LEU A 7 6.69 11.51 9.44
CA LEU A 7 5.52 10.69 9.14
C LEU A 7 4.31 11.04 10.02
N VAL A 8 4.56 11.41 11.27
CA VAL A 8 3.51 11.76 12.25
C VAL A 8 3.15 13.24 12.22
N ASN A 9 4.15 14.12 12.12
CA ASN A 9 3.93 15.57 12.03
C ASN A 9 4.13 16.08 10.60
N ARG A 10 3.07 16.08 9.80
CA ARG A 10 3.08 16.59 8.42
C ARG A 10 3.50 18.05 8.28
N ARG A 11 3.42 18.82 9.39
CA ARG A 11 3.71 20.26 9.42
C ARG A 11 5.14 20.56 9.86
N VAL A 12 5.95 19.53 10.15
CA VAL A 12 7.30 19.71 10.67
C VAL A 12 8.12 20.67 9.79
N GLY A 13 8.65 21.71 10.40
CA GLY A 13 9.43 22.76 9.73
C GLY A 13 8.61 23.74 8.89
N ARG A 14 7.28 23.60 8.83
CA ARG A 14 6.34 24.45 8.06
C ARG A 14 5.11 24.85 8.88
N GLU A 15 5.22 24.82 10.20
CA GLU A 15 4.11 25.10 11.10
C GLU A 15 3.54 26.51 10.90
N TYR A 16 4.40 27.47 10.52
CA TYR A 16 4.04 28.86 10.26
C TYR A 16 3.35 29.07 8.89
N GLU A 17 3.64 28.21 7.89
CA GLU A 17 3.02 28.29 6.55
C GLU A 17 1.60 27.71 6.54
N ASN A 18 1.37 26.70 7.34
CA ASN A 18 0.12 25.96 7.42
C ASN A 18 -0.70 26.43 8.63
N SER A 19 -1.16 27.69 8.62
CA SER A 19 -2.08 28.18 9.65
C SER A 19 -3.40 27.40 9.59
N MET A 20 -3.77 26.76 10.72
CA MET A 20 -5.05 26.05 10.86
C MET A 20 -6.15 27.05 11.24
N ASN A 21 -6.47 27.98 10.32
CA ASN A 21 -7.52 28.94 10.55
C ASN A 21 -8.88 28.25 10.46
N ILE A 22 -9.72 28.46 11.45
CA ILE A 22 -11.10 27.99 11.43
C ILE A 22 -11.82 28.65 10.24
N VAL A 23 -12.54 27.86 9.48
CA VAL A 23 -13.29 28.36 8.33
C VAL A 23 -14.51 29.18 8.78
N GLU A 24 -14.87 30.21 8.01
CA GLU A 24 -16.06 31.01 8.29
C GLU A 24 -17.36 30.23 8.10
N LYS A 25 -17.37 29.29 7.12
CA LYS A 25 -18.51 28.43 6.81
C LYS A 25 -18.10 26.99 6.74
N ALA A 26 -18.67 26.16 7.63
CA ALA A 26 -18.47 24.73 7.61
C ALA A 26 -19.08 24.09 6.36
N LYS A 27 -18.32 23.21 5.70
CA LYS A 27 -18.79 22.33 4.62
C LYS A 27 -19.08 20.93 5.15
N LYS A 28 -19.98 20.22 4.51
CA LYS A 28 -20.14 18.77 4.64
C LYS A 28 -19.11 18.09 3.73
N VAL A 29 -18.08 17.49 4.32
CA VAL A 29 -16.96 16.88 3.59
C VAL A 29 -17.06 15.36 3.66
N MET A 30 -17.11 14.71 2.50
CA MET A 30 -17.11 13.27 2.35
C MET A 30 -15.71 12.79 2.01
N ILE A 31 -15.13 11.93 2.85
CA ILE A 31 -13.84 11.29 2.60
C ILE A 31 -14.08 9.84 2.17
N VAL A 32 -13.60 9.46 0.99
CA VAL A 32 -13.71 8.11 0.45
C VAL A 32 -12.37 7.40 0.53
N GLY A 33 -12.25 6.47 1.48
CA GLY A 33 -11.03 5.74 1.80
C GLY A 33 -10.41 6.14 3.14
N GLY A 34 -10.25 5.17 4.03
CA GLY A 34 -9.66 5.30 5.36
C GLY A 34 -8.17 4.96 5.42
N GLY A 35 -7.43 5.10 4.32
CA GLY A 35 -5.97 5.03 4.29
C GLY A 35 -5.32 6.28 4.88
N PRO A 36 -3.97 6.33 4.99
CA PRO A 36 -3.27 7.47 5.61
C PRO A 36 -3.64 8.82 5.03
N ALA A 37 -3.81 8.92 3.71
CA ALA A 37 -4.18 10.15 3.03
C ALA A 37 -5.59 10.62 3.43
N GLY A 38 -6.58 9.70 3.41
CA GLY A 38 -7.96 10.02 3.81
C GLY A 38 -8.08 10.36 5.29
N LEU A 39 -7.39 9.62 6.17
CA LEU A 39 -7.38 9.91 7.62
C LEU A 39 -6.76 11.27 7.92
N GLN A 40 -5.66 11.62 7.23
CA GLN A 40 -5.01 12.91 7.38
C GLN A 40 -5.88 14.06 6.84
N ALA A 41 -6.54 13.84 5.69
CA ALA A 41 -7.49 14.80 5.13
C ALA A 41 -8.68 15.02 6.08
N ALA A 42 -9.22 13.93 6.66
CA ALA A 42 -10.32 13.98 7.62
C ALA A 42 -9.94 14.77 8.88
N GLU A 43 -8.79 14.45 9.48
CA GLU A 43 -8.26 15.17 10.63
C GLU A 43 -8.12 16.66 10.33
N THR A 44 -7.49 17.00 9.20
CA THR A 44 -7.26 18.40 8.82
C THR A 44 -8.55 19.16 8.61
N ALA A 45 -9.48 18.58 7.84
CA ALA A 45 -10.76 19.23 7.55
C ALA A 45 -11.60 19.43 8.83
N ALA A 46 -11.60 18.46 9.75
CA ALA A 46 -12.29 18.57 11.02
C ALA A 46 -11.64 19.63 11.93
N MET A 47 -10.31 19.69 12.00
CA MET A 47 -9.59 20.68 12.81
C MET A 47 -9.86 22.12 12.38
N ILE A 48 -10.10 22.38 11.10
CA ILE A 48 -10.47 23.70 10.60
C ILE A 48 -11.97 23.99 10.62
N GLY A 49 -12.79 23.07 11.15
CA GLY A 49 -14.20 23.30 11.45
C GLY A 49 -15.19 22.78 10.41
N HIS A 50 -14.80 21.87 9.52
CA HIS A 50 -15.73 21.21 8.61
C HIS A 50 -16.47 20.04 9.28
N ASN A 51 -17.63 19.65 8.74
CA ASN A 51 -18.40 18.47 9.12
C ASN A 51 -17.92 17.29 8.28
N VAL A 52 -17.08 16.41 8.84
CA VAL A 52 -16.39 15.36 8.11
C VAL A 52 -16.98 13.99 8.39
N THR A 53 -17.13 13.19 7.32
CA THR A 53 -17.49 11.76 7.40
C THR A 53 -16.53 10.97 6.54
N VAL A 54 -15.92 9.90 7.09
CA VAL A 54 -15.03 8.97 6.41
C VAL A 54 -15.78 7.68 6.09
N TYR A 55 -15.63 7.18 4.86
CA TYR A 55 -16.17 5.89 4.42
C TYR A 55 -14.99 4.99 4.02
N GLU A 56 -14.89 3.83 4.68
CA GLU A 56 -13.85 2.83 4.43
C GLU A 56 -14.51 1.50 4.02
N ALA A 57 -14.08 0.94 2.91
CA ALA A 57 -14.61 -0.31 2.37
C ALA A 57 -14.22 -1.53 3.20
N GLN A 58 -13.10 -1.46 3.92
CA GLN A 58 -12.60 -2.55 4.75
C GLN A 58 -13.18 -2.49 6.18
N GLU A 59 -12.90 -3.55 6.92
CA GLU A 59 -13.30 -3.67 8.35
C GLU A 59 -12.49 -2.76 9.29
N GLU A 60 -11.36 -2.21 8.82
CA GLU A 60 -10.49 -1.33 9.58
C GLU A 60 -9.88 -0.24 8.71
N VAL A 61 -9.62 0.92 9.33
CA VAL A 61 -8.84 2.00 8.71
C VAL A 61 -7.35 1.70 8.73
N GLY A 62 -6.57 2.45 7.95
CA GLY A 62 -5.12 2.37 7.85
C GLY A 62 -4.64 2.00 6.46
N GLY A 63 -5.51 1.42 5.61
CA GLY A 63 -5.17 1.06 4.23
C GLY A 63 -3.87 0.26 4.15
N GLN A 64 -3.02 0.58 3.19
CA GLN A 64 -1.74 -0.13 2.96
C GLN A 64 -0.72 0.02 4.12
N PHE A 65 -0.89 0.96 5.05
CA PHE A 65 -0.04 1.02 6.26
C PHE A 65 -0.20 -0.19 7.15
N ARG A 66 -1.32 -0.88 7.07
CA ARG A 66 -1.53 -2.14 7.80
C ARG A 66 -0.55 -3.20 7.31
N SER A 67 -0.50 -3.46 6.01
CA SER A 67 0.45 -4.42 5.42
C SER A 67 1.90 -3.96 5.53
N ALA A 68 2.18 -2.66 5.38
CA ALA A 68 3.51 -2.09 5.50
C ALA A 68 4.11 -2.18 6.92
N ALA A 69 3.29 -2.45 7.94
CA ALA A 69 3.76 -2.61 9.33
C ALA A 69 4.31 -4.01 9.65
N TYR A 70 4.03 -5.02 8.82
CA TYR A 70 4.44 -6.40 9.09
C TYR A 70 5.92 -6.71 8.81
N PRO A 71 6.59 -6.12 7.79
CA PRO A 71 8.02 -6.32 7.60
C PRO A 71 8.83 -5.96 8.86
N ILE A 72 10.01 -6.57 8.98
CA ILE A 72 10.89 -6.41 10.15
C ILE A 72 11.20 -4.94 10.41
N GLY A 73 11.06 -4.53 11.67
CA GLY A 73 11.40 -3.16 12.11
C GLY A 73 10.34 -2.10 11.80
N LYS A 74 9.22 -2.46 11.16
CA LYS A 74 8.17 -1.51 10.75
C LYS A 74 6.91 -1.51 11.62
N GLY A 75 6.86 -2.30 12.70
CA GLY A 75 5.68 -2.42 13.58
C GLY A 75 5.17 -1.10 14.15
N GLU A 76 6.04 -0.10 14.29
CA GLU A 76 5.67 1.24 14.77
C GLU A 76 4.68 1.98 13.85
N LEU A 77 4.56 1.58 12.58
CA LEU A 77 3.57 2.16 11.65
C LEU A 77 2.13 1.99 12.16
N THR A 78 1.85 0.93 12.92
CA THR A 78 0.54 0.70 13.56
C THR A 78 0.19 1.80 14.57
N THR A 79 1.19 2.40 15.21
CA THR A 79 1.02 3.50 16.16
C THR A 79 0.42 4.72 15.47
N LEU A 80 0.85 5.04 14.25
CA LEU A 80 0.27 6.14 13.48
C LEU A 80 -1.21 5.92 13.20
N ILE A 81 -1.62 4.69 12.86
CA ILE A 81 -3.05 4.36 12.65
C ILE A 81 -3.83 4.57 13.94
N SER A 82 -3.27 4.17 15.08
CA SER A 82 -3.88 4.37 16.40
C SER A 82 -4.02 5.86 16.75
N VAL A 83 -3.03 6.67 16.42
CA VAL A 83 -3.08 8.14 16.59
C VAL A 83 -4.19 8.74 15.74
N PHE A 84 -4.31 8.36 14.46
CA PHE A 84 -5.40 8.84 13.62
C PHE A 84 -6.77 8.45 14.18
N LYS A 85 -6.97 7.19 14.58
CA LYS A 85 -8.22 6.74 15.19
C LYS A 85 -8.61 7.62 16.38
N LYS A 86 -7.64 7.88 17.28
CA LYS A 86 -7.86 8.71 18.47
C LYS A 86 -8.17 10.17 18.10
N ASN A 87 -7.42 10.77 17.19
CA ASN A 87 -7.64 12.15 16.77
C ASN A 87 -9.01 12.35 16.12
N LEU A 88 -9.43 11.42 15.26
CA LEU A 88 -10.76 11.47 14.62
C LEU A 88 -11.90 11.32 15.63
N GLU A 89 -11.71 10.46 16.64
CA GLU A 89 -12.66 10.32 17.75
C GLU A 89 -12.80 11.65 18.54
N ASP A 90 -11.67 12.25 18.93
CA ASP A 90 -11.64 13.51 19.68
C ASP A 90 -12.22 14.69 18.87
N LEU A 91 -12.10 14.66 17.55
CA LEU A 91 -12.68 15.61 16.62
C LEU A 91 -14.13 15.28 16.22
N HIS A 92 -14.71 14.23 16.80
CA HIS A 92 -16.08 13.75 16.52
C HIS A 92 -16.34 13.44 15.03
N VAL A 93 -15.31 13.01 14.29
CA VAL A 93 -15.43 12.58 12.90
C VAL A 93 -16.13 11.22 12.85
N LYS A 94 -17.16 11.10 12.02
CA LYS A 94 -17.85 9.83 11.79
C LYS A 94 -17.04 8.96 10.84
N VAL A 95 -16.80 7.69 11.22
CA VAL A 95 -16.10 6.72 10.38
C VAL A 95 -17.02 5.52 10.15
N HIS A 96 -17.37 5.28 8.89
CA HIS A 96 -18.15 4.12 8.45
C HIS A 96 -17.22 3.06 7.85
N LEU A 97 -17.05 1.95 8.55
CA LEU A 97 -16.29 0.79 8.08
C LEU A 97 -17.20 -0.16 7.28
N ASN A 98 -16.59 -1.10 6.54
CA ASN A 98 -17.30 -2.04 5.67
C ASN A 98 -18.28 -1.34 4.70
N THR A 99 -17.94 -0.13 4.28
CA THR A 99 -18.83 0.73 3.51
C THR A 99 -18.15 1.16 2.20
N LEU A 100 -18.44 0.44 1.14
CA LEU A 100 -18.02 0.81 -0.22
C LEU A 100 -18.93 1.93 -0.73
N VAL A 101 -18.37 3.11 -0.98
CA VAL A 101 -19.13 4.26 -1.49
C VAL A 101 -19.60 3.98 -2.92
N THR A 102 -20.88 4.26 -3.17
CA THR A 102 -21.52 4.17 -4.48
C THR A 102 -22.00 5.55 -4.95
N LYS A 103 -22.41 5.63 -6.20
CA LYS A 103 -23.03 6.84 -6.77
C LYS A 103 -24.26 7.28 -5.95
N GLU A 104 -25.14 6.33 -5.65
CA GLU A 104 -26.38 6.57 -4.91
C GLU A 104 -26.11 7.13 -3.51
N MET A 105 -25.03 6.68 -2.87
CA MET A 105 -24.60 7.22 -1.57
C MET A 105 -24.15 8.68 -1.68
N ILE A 106 -23.39 9.02 -2.73
CA ILE A 106 -22.96 10.42 -2.99
C ILE A 106 -24.18 11.30 -3.19
N GLU A 107 -25.14 10.87 -4.02
CA GLU A 107 -26.38 11.60 -4.29
C GLU A 107 -27.21 11.80 -3.01
N GLN A 108 -27.35 10.75 -2.19
CA GLN A 108 -28.11 10.78 -0.95
C GLN A 108 -27.44 11.65 0.13
N GLU A 109 -26.12 11.52 0.29
CA GLU A 109 -25.36 12.31 1.26
C GLU A 109 -25.24 13.77 0.85
N ASN A 110 -25.28 14.08 -0.45
CA ASN A 110 -25.19 15.43 -1.02
C ASN A 110 -24.08 16.26 -0.32
N PRO A 111 -22.80 15.87 -0.41
CA PRO A 111 -21.70 16.59 0.23
C PRO A 111 -21.39 17.91 -0.50
N ASP A 112 -20.89 18.89 0.27
CA ASP A 112 -20.35 20.13 -0.30
C ASP A 112 -18.95 19.94 -0.92
N ALA A 113 -18.20 18.92 -0.46
CA ALA A 113 -16.91 18.55 -0.99
C ALA A 113 -16.64 17.06 -0.82
N ILE A 114 -15.90 16.46 -1.76
CA ILE A 114 -15.50 15.06 -1.76
C ILE A 114 -13.96 14.96 -1.84
N ILE A 115 -13.35 14.15 -0.97
CA ILE A 115 -11.95 13.78 -1.10
C ILE A 115 -11.87 12.29 -1.40
N LEU A 116 -11.38 11.95 -2.59
CA LEU A 116 -11.15 10.59 -3.03
C LEU A 116 -9.74 10.16 -2.62
N ALA A 117 -9.65 9.31 -1.62
CA ALA A 117 -8.42 8.74 -1.06
C ALA A 117 -8.43 7.21 -1.19
N THR A 118 -8.88 6.71 -2.33
CA THR A 118 -9.11 5.29 -2.60
C THR A 118 -7.83 4.48 -2.85
N GLY A 119 -6.68 5.18 -2.89
CA GLY A 119 -5.35 4.59 -2.92
C GLY A 119 -5.01 3.86 -4.21
N ALA A 120 -4.38 2.71 -4.07
CA ALA A 120 -3.88 1.92 -5.19
C ALA A 120 -4.16 0.43 -5.00
N ARG A 121 -4.13 -0.31 -6.11
CA ARG A 121 -4.24 -1.78 -6.12
C ARG A 121 -2.96 -2.42 -6.66
N PRO A 122 -2.62 -3.65 -6.25
CA PRO A 122 -1.51 -4.39 -6.83
C PRO A 122 -1.60 -4.43 -8.36
N LEU A 123 -0.48 -4.18 -9.02
CA LEU A 123 -0.36 -4.31 -10.47
C LEU A 123 -0.26 -5.81 -10.81
N VAL A 124 -1.21 -6.29 -11.60
CA VAL A 124 -1.24 -7.65 -12.12
C VAL A 124 -0.97 -7.58 -13.62
N PRO A 125 0.26 -7.86 -14.09
CA PRO A 125 0.59 -7.83 -15.51
C PRO A 125 -0.02 -9.01 -16.25
N ALA A 126 -0.12 -8.92 -17.58
CA ALA A 126 -0.63 -10.00 -18.42
C ALA A 126 0.45 -11.09 -18.63
N ILE A 127 0.74 -11.87 -17.57
CA ILE A 127 1.66 -12.99 -17.59
C ILE A 127 0.83 -14.28 -17.62
N LYS A 128 1.17 -15.23 -18.49
CA LYS A 128 0.48 -16.51 -18.56
C LYS A 128 0.59 -17.26 -17.23
N GLY A 129 -0.54 -17.73 -16.70
CA GLY A 129 -0.62 -18.46 -15.44
C GLY A 129 -0.66 -17.59 -14.18
N ILE A 130 -0.82 -16.25 -14.32
CA ILE A 130 -0.87 -15.35 -13.18
C ILE A 130 -2.13 -15.51 -12.30
N ASP A 131 -3.15 -16.17 -12.81
CA ASP A 131 -4.43 -16.46 -12.19
C ASP A 131 -4.50 -17.84 -11.53
N LYS A 132 -3.37 -18.57 -11.44
CA LYS A 132 -3.30 -19.89 -10.82
C LYS A 132 -3.50 -19.83 -9.30
N GLU A 133 -3.95 -20.94 -8.71
CA GLU A 133 -4.23 -21.05 -7.27
C GLU A 133 -2.99 -20.84 -6.37
N ASN A 134 -1.79 -21.17 -6.89
CA ASN A 134 -0.52 -20.97 -6.20
C ASN A 134 0.06 -19.55 -6.37
N VAL A 135 -0.71 -18.61 -6.92
CA VAL A 135 -0.30 -17.21 -7.13
C VAL A 135 -1.04 -16.30 -6.17
N VAL A 136 -0.30 -15.50 -5.41
CA VAL A 136 -0.85 -14.60 -4.39
C VAL A 136 -0.19 -13.22 -4.45
N ASN A 137 -0.84 -12.21 -3.91
CA ASN A 137 -0.23 -10.88 -3.77
C ASN A 137 0.61 -10.77 -2.50
N ALA A 138 1.68 -9.99 -2.54
CA ALA A 138 2.54 -9.71 -1.39
C ALA A 138 1.74 -9.16 -0.20
N GLU A 139 0.78 -8.29 -0.45
CA GLU A 139 -0.08 -7.71 0.59
C GLU A 139 -0.87 -8.77 1.36
N ASP A 140 -1.43 -9.78 0.68
CA ASP A 140 -2.21 -10.84 1.33
C ASP A 140 -1.32 -11.78 2.17
N VAL A 141 -0.07 -11.97 1.74
CA VAL A 141 0.94 -12.69 2.55
C VAL A 141 1.28 -11.91 3.82
N LEU A 142 1.59 -10.62 3.70
CA LEU A 142 1.93 -9.75 4.83
C LEU A 142 0.78 -9.65 5.84
N LEU A 143 -0.46 -9.54 5.37
CA LEU A 143 -1.65 -9.52 6.22
C LEU A 143 -2.03 -10.88 6.84
N GLY A 144 -1.24 -11.93 6.58
CA GLY A 144 -1.48 -13.26 7.14
C GLY A 144 -2.70 -13.98 6.58
N LYS A 145 -3.26 -13.52 5.46
CA LYS A 145 -4.40 -14.15 4.79
C LYS A 145 -4.02 -15.44 4.07
N ILE A 146 -2.74 -15.58 3.74
CA ILE A 146 -2.20 -16.72 2.98
C ILE A 146 -1.21 -17.49 3.84
N ALA A 147 -1.39 -18.81 3.89
CA ALA A 147 -0.45 -19.69 4.57
C ALA A 147 0.79 -19.93 3.68
N THR A 148 1.98 -19.58 4.20
CA THR A 148 3.27 -19.79 3.53
C THR A 148 3.97 -21.09 4.00
N LYS A 149 3.19 -22.14 4.31
CA LYS A 149 3.70 -23.43 4.83
C LYS A 149 4.20 -24.37 3.74
N VAL A 150 4.89 -23.81 2.76
CA VAL A 150 5.49 -24.53 1.62
C VAL A 150 6.99 -24.33 1.63
N GLU A 151 7.74 -25.10 0.83
CA GLU A 151 9.21 -25.10 0.90
C GLU A 151 9.84 -24.06 -0.03
N HIS A 152 9.39 -23.99 -1.30
CA HIS A 152 9.95 -23.14 -2.32
C HIS A 152 9.00 -21.99 -2.67
N ILE A 153 9.43 -20.75 -2.41
CA ILE A 153 8.63 -19.56 -2.70
C ILE A 153 9.38 -18.65 -3.65
N VAL A 154 8.73 -18.23 -4.72
CA VAL A 154 9.28 -17.25 -5.67
C VAL A 154 8.51 -15.94 -5.52
N VAL A 155 9.22 -14.86 -5.24
CA VAL A 155 8.69 -13.48 -5.22
C VAL A 155 9.04 -12.81 -6.55
N CYS A 156 8.02 -12.43 -7.30
CA CYS A 156 8.16 -11.77 -8.59
C CYS A 156 8.10 -10.25 -8.41
N GLY A 157 9.26 -9.60 -8.56
CA GLY A 157 9.51 -8.18 -8.35
C GLY A 157 10.40 -7.93 -7.13
N GLY A 158 11.56 -7.29 -7.38
CA GLY A 158 12.61 -7.01 -6.39
C GLY A 158 12.64 -5.54 -5.92
N GLY A 159 11.50 -4.86 -5.97
CA GLY A 159 11.33 -3.56 -5.32
C GLY A 159 11.23 -3.69 -3.79
N GLU A 160 10.95 -2.57 -3.10
CA GLU A 160 10.86 -2.54 -1.62
C GLU A 160 9.88 -3.58 -1.09
N VAL A 161 8.63 -3.58 -1.57
CA VAL A 161 7.59 -4.52 -1.11
C VAL A 161 8.00 -5.98 -1.33
N GLY A 162 8.58 -6.30 -2.50
CA GLY A 162 8.99 -7.66 -2.82
C GLY A 162 10.13 -8.17 -1.93
N CYS A 163 11.17 -7.35 -1.74
CA CYS A 163 12.30 -7.72 -0.88
C CYS A 163 11.92 -7.80 0.60
N GLU A 164 11.06 -6.89 1.09
CA GLU A 164 10.54 -6.95 2.46
C GLU A 164 9.67 -8.18 2.69
N THR A 165 8.78 -8.50 1.73
CA THR A 165 7.94 -9.70 1.80
C THR A 165 8.78 -10.97 1.76
N ALA A 166 9.79 -11.03 0.88
CA ALA A 166 10.71 -12.16 0.79
C ALA A 166 11.47 -12.36 2.11
N THR A 167 11.97 -11.27 2.69
CA THR A 167 12.68 -11.29 3.98
C THR A 167 11.75 -11.75 5.12
N PHE A 168 10.52 -11.24 5.15
CA PHE A 168 9.50 -11.64 6.14
C PHE A 168 9.19 -13.14 6.06
N ILE A 169 9.01 -13.69 4.85
CA ILE A 169 8.75 -15.12 4.64
C ILE A 169 9.97 -15.96 5.05
N ALA A 170 11.18 -15.55 4.65
CA ALA A 170 12.41 -16.28 4.89
C ALA A 170 12.74 -16.48 6.38
N GLN A 171 12.25 -15.60 7.27
CA GLN A 171 12.37 -15.79 8.72
C GLN A 171 11.73 -17.07 9.24
N THR A 172 10.83 -17.67 8.48
CA THR A 172 10.20 -18.96 8.84
C THR A 172 10.94 -20.16 8.24
N HIS A 173 12.22 -20.00 7.87
CA HIS A 173 13.09 -21.03 7.30
C HIS A 173 12.59 -21.63 5.96
N ARG A 174 12.12 -20.76 5.06
CA ARG A 174 11.70 -21.12 3.71
C ARG A 174 12.79 -20.79 2.68
N HIS A 175 12.81 -21.54 1.58
CA HIS A 175 13.65 -21.19 0.43
C HIS A 175 12.94 -20.10 -0.39
N VAL A 176 13.40 -18.87 -0.25
CA VAL A 176 12.78 -17.72 -0.95
C VAL A 176 13.72 -17.17 -2.01
N THR A 177 13.23 -17.12 -3.24
CA THR A 177 13.95 -16.47 -4.36
C THR A 177 13.17 -15.26 -4.86
N VAL A 178 13.85 -14.12 -4.99
CA VAL A 178 13.32 -12.91 -5.63
C VAL A 178 13.80 -12.85 -7.07
N LEU A 179 12.87 -12.69 -8.02
CA LEU A 179 13.16 -12.43 -9.44
C LEU A 179 12.91 -10.96 -9.75
N GLU A 180 13.93 -10.25 -10.23
CA GLU A 180 13.85 -8.82 -10.59
C GLU A 180 14.33 -8.59 -12.02
N MET A 181 13.52 -7.87 -12.81
CA MET A 181 13.86 -7.55 -14.21
C MET A 181 14.95 -6.47 -14.35
N LYS A 182 15.08 -5.58 -13.35
CA LYS A 182 16.12 -4.55 -13.30
C LYS A 182 17.49 -5.15 -12.98
N PRO A 183 18.59 -4.40 -13.23
CA PRO A 183 19.96 -4.88 -12.96
C PRO A 183 20.27 -5.11 -11.48
N ALA A 184 19.46 -4.63 -10.58
CA ALA A 184 19.58 -4.87 -9.14
C ALA A 184 18.20 -4.81 -8.46
N VAL A 185 18.08 -5.45 -7.29
CA VAL A 185 16.93 -5.27 -6.40
C VAL A 185 17.03 -3.93 -5.67
N LEU A 186 15.90 -3.41 -5.15
CA LEU A 186 15.80 -2.19 -4.33
C LEU A 186 16.32 -0.91 -5.02
N THR A 187 16.33 -0.85 -6.35
CA THR A 187 16.90 0.28 -7.11
C THR A 187 16.21 1.63 -6.83
N ASP A 188 14.94 1.60 -6.41
CA ASP A 188 14.14 2.80 -6.16
C ASP A 188 14.02 3.12 -4.66
N MET A 189 14.65 2.32 -3.79
CA MET A 189 14.61 2.51 -2.34
C MET A 189 15.61 3.60 -1.89
N ASP A 190 15.25 4.35 -0.84
CA ASP A 190 16.19 5.28 -0.21
C ASP A 190 17.46 4.53 0.26
N PRO A 191 18.67 5.07 -0.02
CA PRO A 191 19.92 4.38 0.28
C PRO A 191 20.11 4.01 1.76
N ILE A 192 19.56 4.79 2.69
CA ILE A 192 19.65 4.49 4.13
C ILE A 192 18.80 3.25 4.44
N ASN A 193 17.55 3.23 3.96
CA ASN A 193 16.66 2.09 4.15
C ASN A 193 17.21 0.83 3.47
N MET A 194 17.76 0.98 2.27
CA MET A 194 18.43 -0.12 1.56
C MET A 194 19.61 -0.68 2.36
N SER A 195 20.43 0.17 2.97
CA SER A 195 21.56 -0.26 3.81
C SER A 195 21.14 -1.04 5.07
N CYS A 196 19.91 -0.85 5.53
CA CYS A 196 19.32 -1.61 6.63
C CYS A 196 18.71 -2.94 6.14
N LEU A 197 17.98 -2.93 5.03
CA LEU A 197 17.23 -4.11 4.56
C LEU A 197 18.12 -5.18 3.94
N LEU A 198 19.11 -4.79 3.11
CA LEU A 198 19.98 -5.75 2.41
C LEU A 198 20.72 -6.73 3.34
N PRO A 199 21.35 -6.29 4.44
CA PRO A 199 21.97 -7.22 5.38
C PRO A 199 20.97 -8.21 5.97
N ILE A 200 19.80 -7.76 6.40
CA ILE A 200 18.75 -8.60 6.98
C ILE A 200 18.26 -9.64 5.95
N MET A 201 18.04 -9.21 4.71
CA MET A 201 17.61 -10.07 3.60
C MET A 201 18.66 -11.18 3.34
N ASN A 202 19.96 -10.83 3.30
CA ASN A 202 21.05 -11.77 3.10
C ASN A 202 21.16 -12.76 4.28
N GLU A 203 21.11 -12.28 5.51
CA GLU A 203 21.15 -13.10 6.72
C GLU A 203 19.95 -14.05 6.82
N SER A 204 18.78 -13.65 6.31
CA SER A 204 17.59 -14.49 6.21
C SER A 204 17.67 -15.57 5.14
N GLY A 205 18.73 -15.59 4.32
CA GLY A 205 18.94 -16.60 3.27
C GLY A 205 18.09 -16.37 2.00
N VAL A 206 17.57 -15.16 1.78
CA VAL A 206 16.86 -14.83 0.53
C VAL A 206 17.84 -14.79 -0.64
N THR A 207 17.51 -15.52 -1.72
CA THR A 207 18.26 -15.46 -2.98
C THR A 207 17.65 -14.42 -3.90
N ALA A 208 18.40 -13.38 -4.27
CA ALA A 208 17.95 -12.39 -5.25
C ALA A 208 18.61 -12.63 -6.62
N ARG A 209 17.81 -12.70 -7.67
CA ARG A 209 18.25 -12.82 -9.07
C ARG A 209 17.76 -11.61 -9.85
N ALA A 210 18.70 -10.72 -10.18
CA ALA A 210 18.47 -9.56 -11.02
C ALA A 210 18.56 -9.92 -12.51
N ASN A 211 18.18 -8.99 -13.41
CA ASN A 211 18.11 -9.20 -14.86
C ASN A 211 17.26 -10.43 -15.25
N CYS A 212 16.24 -10.75 -14.49
CA CYS A 212 15.35 -11.89 -14.67
C CYS A 212 13.92 -11.43 -14.97
N THR A 213 13.49 -11.51 -16.22
CA THR A 213 12.13 -11.13 -16.64
C THR A 213 11.20 -12.33 -16.59
N VAL A 214 10.23 -12.33 -15.68
CA VAL A 214 9.20 -13.38 -15.58
C VAL A 214 8.33 -13.39 -16.83
N THR A 215 8.15 -14.57 -17.43
CA THR A 215 7.40 -14.75 -18.67
C THR A 215 6.17 -15.63 -18.53
N GLU A 216 6.21 -16.61 -17.61
CA GLU A 216 5.12 -17.58 -17.40
C GLU A 216 5.17 -18.12 -15.97
N ILE A 217 4.00 -18.33 -15.36
CA ILE A 217 3.86 -19.04 -14.09
C ILE A 217 3.31 -20.44 -14.39
N LEU A 218 4.04 -21.46 -13.95
CA LEU A 218 3.74 -22.87 -14.12
C LEU A 218 3.03 -23.41 -12.86
N ASP A 219 2.61 -24.67 -12.89
CA ASP A 219 1.98 -25.30 -11.71
C ASP A 219 2.99 -25.56 -10.59
N ASP A 220 4.25 -25.76 -10.95
CA ASP A 220 5.35 -26.11 -10.04
C ASP A 220 6.57 -25.19 -10.16
N GLY A 221 6.40 -24.00 -10.76
CA GLY A 221 7.54 -23.10 -10.95
C GLY A 221 7.24 -21.81 -11.68
N VAL A 222 8.29 -21.03 -11.90
CA VAL A 222 8.27 -19.77 -12.65
C VAL A 222 9.28 -19.79 -13.77
N ALA A 223 8.82 -19.55 -15.00
CA ALA A 223 9.67 -19.38 -16.17
C ALA A 223 10.04 -17.89 -16.35
N PHE A 224 11.30 -17.61 -16.62
CA PHE A 224 11.81 -16.28 -16.82
C PHE A 224 12.94 -16.27 -17.87
N ILE A 225 13.26 -15.09 -18.39
CA ILE A 225 14.40 -14.85 -19.25
C ILE A 225 15.51 -14.26 -18.37
N ASN A 226 16.70 -14.87 -18.39
CA ASN A 226 17.86 -14.42 -17.63
C ASN A 226 18.64 -13.31 -18.36
N GLU A 227 19.73 -12.82 -17.74
CA GLU A 227 20.61 -11.77 -18.29
C GLU A 227 21.19 -12.13 -19.67
N GLN A 228 21.42 -13.41 -19.95
CA GLN A 228 21.95 -13.91 -21.22
C GLN A 228 20.87 -14.04 -22.31
N GLY A 229 19.60 -13.77 -21.98
CA GLY A 229 18.46 -13.94 -22.88
C GLY A 229 17.98 -15.39 -22.99
N GLU A 230 18.41 -16.26 -22.08
CA GLU A 230 18.02 -17.67 -22.05
C GLU A 230 16.78 -17.87 -21.18
N LYS A 231 15.92 -18.79 -21.61
CA LYS A 231 14.73 -19.18 -20.81
C LYS A 231 15.15 -20.19 -19.74
N GLU A 232 14.93 -19.83 -18.49
CA GLU A 232 15.09 -20.68 -17.32
C GLU A 232 13.76 -20.93 -16.61
N VAL A 233 13.72 -22.00 -15.82
CA VAL A 233 12.60 -22.31 -14.91
C VAL A 233 13.16 -22.53 -13.51
N ILE A 234 12.53 -21.89 -12.51
CA ILE A 234 12.81 -22.15 -11.10
C ILE A 234 11.57 -22.79 -10.46
N SER A 235 11.79 -23.80 -9.62
CA SER A 235 10.72 -24.47 -8.89
C SER A 235 10.07 -23.53 -7.87
N ALA A 236 8.75 -23.55 -7.77
CA ALA A 236 7.97 -22.78 -6.81
C ALA A 236 6.68 -23.50 -6.43
N ASP A 237 6.47 -23.70 -5.14
CA ASP A 237 5.20 -24.16 -4.57
C ASP A 237 4.21 -22.99 -4.41
N LEU A 238 4.75 -21.79 -4.20
CA LEU A 238 3.98 -20.54 -4.07
C LEU A 238 4.68 -19.42 -4.84
N VAL A 239 3.92 -18.65 -5.58
CA VAL A 239 4.38 -17.46 -6.31
C VAL A 239 3.76 -16.20 -5.71
N VAL A 240 4.59 -15.27 -5.27
CA VAL A 240 4.16 -14.00 -4.66
C VAL A 240 4.38 -12.85 -5.64
N LEU A 241 3.32 -12.14 -5.98
CA LEU A 241 3.38 -11.00 -6.90
C LEU A 241 3.70 -9.72 -6.14
N ALA A 242 4.76 -9.03 -6.57
CA ALA A 242 5.22 -7.75 -6.03
C ALA A 242 5.61 -6.76 -7.15
N PHE A 243 4.82 -6.70 -8.23
CA PHE A 243 5.09 -5.86 -9.41
C PHE A 243 4.80 -4.38 -9.23
N GLY A 244 4.46 -3.94 -8.00
CA GLY A 244 4.09 -2.58 -7.66
C GLY A 244 2.59 -2.35 -7.64
N TYR A 245 2.18 -1.08 -7.68
CA TYR A 245 0.80 -0.66 -7.50
C TYR A 245 0.37 0.31 -8.60
N LYS A 246 -0.93 0.32 -8.87
CA LYS A 246 -1.57 1.27 -9.77
C LYS A 246 -2.67 2.02 -9.02
N ALA A 247 -2.71 3.35 -9.17
CA ALA A 247 -3.78 4.19 -8.59
C ALA A 247 -5.17 3.65 -8.97
N TYR A 248 -6.09 3.71 -8.00
CA TYR A 248 -7.44 3.17 -8.15
C TYR A 248 -8.48 4.21 -7.73
N ASN A 249 -9.02 4.95 -8.70
CA ASN A 249 -10.00 6.04 -8.51
C ASN A 249 -11.28 5.78 -9.30
N PRO A 250 -12.06 4.74 -8.98
CA PRO A 250 -13.23 4.36 -9.77
C PRO A 250 -14.38 5.36 -9.71
N LEU A 251 -14.40 6.20 -8.66
CA LEU A 251 -15.47 7.17 -8.43
C LEU A 251 -15.16 8.57 -8.97
N GLU A 252 -13.95 8.84 -9.47
CA GLU A 252 -13.51 10.18 -9.85
C GLU A 252 -14.47 10.87 -10.84
N LYS A 253 -14.86 10.16 -11.91
CA LYS A 253 -15.81 10.70 -12.89
C LYS A 253 -17.17 10.98 -12.27
N ILE A 254 -17.69 10.04 -11.47
CA ILE A 254 -19.00 10.14 -10.82
C ILE A 254 -19.01 11.29 -9.81
N ALA A 255 -17.96 11.40 -8.99
CA ALA A 255 -17.84 12.45 -7.99
C ALA A 255 -17.83 13.85 -8.65
N ASN A 256 -17.06 14.02 -9.73
CA ASN A 256 -17.01 15.28 -10.48
C ASN A 256 -18.33 15.65 -11.20
N GLU A 257 -19.18 14.66 -11.48
CA GLU A 257 -20.53 14.92 -12.02
C GLU A 257 -21.52 15.38 -10.93
N LEU A 258 -21.31 14.97 -9.67
CA LEU A 258 -22.26 15.16 -8.56
C LEU A 258 -21.84 16.25 -7.56
N CYS A 259 -20.59 16.64 -7.54
CA CYS A 259 -20.04 17.61 -6.59
C CYS A 259 -19.05 18.53 -7.31
N GLU A 260 -19.13 19.84 -7.03
CA GLU A 260 -18.26 20.85 -7.66
C GLU A 260 -16.84 20.84 -7.06
N ASP A 261 -16.67 20.45 -5.77
CA ASP A 261 -15.41 20.46 -5.05
C ASP A 261 -14.93 19.02 -4.81
N VAL A 262 -14.20 18.48 -5.77
CA VAL A 262 -13.65 17.11 -5.72
C VAL A 262 -12.13 17.16 -5.75
N GLN A 263 -11.50 16.52 -4.77
CA GLN A 263 -10.05 16.36 -4.67
C GLN A 263 -9.69 14.86 -4.74
N VAL A 264 -8.65 14.54 -5.50
CA VAL A 264 -8.07 13.18 -5.58
C VAL A 264 -6.69 13.20 -4.95
N VAL A 265 -6.43 12.31 -4.00
CA VAL A 265 -5.18 12.21 -3.24
C VAL A 265 -4.61 10.80 -3.23
#